data_1e34cd08c804f03e1b96a88ae1eee348
#
_entry.id   1e34cd08c804f03e1b96a88ae1eee348
#
_cell.length_a   1.000
_cell.length_b   1.000
_cell.length_c   1.000
_cell.angle_alpha   90.00
_cell.angle_beta   90.00
_cell.angle_gamma   90.00
#
_symmetry.space_group_name_H-M   'P 1'
#
loop_
_entity.id
_entity.type
_entity.pdbx_description
1 polymer ?
#
loop_
_entity_poly.entity_id
_entity_poly.type
_entity_poly.pdbx_seq_one_letter_code
_entity_poly.pdbx_strand_id
1 'polypeptide(L)'
;MEHKMFCYQCQETAGCSGCTQMGVCGKKPEVAAMQDLLVYVSKGLSAVTTQLRKEGTKVSEETNHLITWNLFTTITNANFDNEAIIARIHNTLSVRRTLILQVKDTSGLPEAAFWDIKTKDGSDASDDVLFAKAKEAGVLSTKDEDIRSLRELITYGLKGLSAYSKHANVLLSDDPEIDAFRRRALAATLDDSLTADDLVALTLETGNYGVRGMAMLDTANTGAYGNPEITRVNIGVGKNPGILVSGHDLKDLEMLLEQTQGTGVDVYTHSEMLPAHYYPAFKKYPNFVGNYGNAWWKQKEEFERFHGPILMTTNCIVPPKDSYKDRLYTTGAAGYPGCTHIDGEIGAQKDFSALIEQAKHCSAPEELEHGEIIGGFAHNQVLALASQIVEAVNSGAIKKFVVMAGCDGRANSRNYYTDFARALPKDAVILTAGCAKYKYNKLNLGDINGIPRVLDAGQCNDSYSLAVIALKLKEVFGLDDINDLPIVYNIAWYEQKAVIVLLALLALGVKNIHLGPTLPAFLSPNVAKILTDTFGIAGIGTVEDDLKLFFGK
;
A
#
# COMPACT_ATOMS: atom_id res chain seq x y z
N MET A 1 -6.19 -31.26 -12.00
CA MET A 1 -7.50 -30.58 -11.81
C MET A 1 -7.35 -29.11 -12.17
N GLU A 2 -8.26 -28.57 -12.97
CA GLU A 2 -8.24 -27.15 -13.31
C GLU A 2 -8.64 -26.36 -12.06
N HIS A 3 -7.71 -25.65 -11.45
CA HIS A 3 -7.97 -24.83 -10.26
C HIS A 3 -8.69 -23.56 -10.73
N LYS A 4 -9.94 -23.40 -10.33
CA LYS A 4 -10.65 -22.13 -10.48
C LYS A 4 -10.28 -21.22 -9.32
N MET A 5 -10.15 -19.93 -9.58
CA MET A 5 -9.93 -18.89 -8.57
C MET A 5 -11.10 -17.91 -8.56
N PHE A 6 -11.18 -17.11 -7.50
CA PHE A 6 -11.95 -15.87 -7.49
C PHE A 6 -11.15 -14.79 -6.74
N CYS A 7 -10.92 -13.63 -7.37
CA CYS A 7 -10.24 -12.53 -6.73
C CYS A 7 -10.72 -11.19 -7.32
N TYR A 8 -11.18 -10.30 -6.48
CA TYR A 8 -11.65 -8.95 -6.87
C TYR A 8 -11.09 -7.83 -5.98
N GLN A 9 -9.94 -8.10 -5.30
CA GLN A 9 -9.36 -7.20 -4.29
C GLN A 9 -8.69 -5.92 -4.86
N CYS A 10 -8.49 -5.82 -6.18
CA CYS A 10 -7.84 -4.66 -6.81
C CYS A 10 -8.72 -4.02 -7.88
N GLN A 11 -8.39 -2.78 -8.25
CA GLN A 11 -9.12 -2.00 -9.24
C GLN A 11 -9.08 -2.64 -10.65
N GLU A 12 -7.98 -3.29 -11.02
CA GLU A 12 -7.82 -3.93 -12.34
C GLU A 12 -8.41 -5.34 -12.41
N THR A 13 -9.25 -5.74 -11.45
CA THR A 13 -9.88 -7.07 -11.51
C THR A 13 -10.68 -7.25 -12.80
N ALA A 14 -10.68 -8.46 -13.35
CA ALA A 14 -11.26 -8.75 -14.66
C ALA A 14 -12.73 -8.30 -14.75
N GLY A 15 -13.00 -7.45 -15.74
CA GLY A 15 -14.36 -6.93 -16.01
C GLY A 15 -14.99 -6.15 -14.84
N CYS A 16 -14.20 -5.63 -13.89
CA CYS A 16 -14.68 -5.02 -12.63
C CYS A 16 -15.63 -5.94 -11.84
N SER A 17 -15.48 -7.26 -11.96
CA SER A 17 -16.35 -8.25 -11.32
C SER A 17 -15.59 -9.36 -10.59
N GLY A 18 -14.39 -9.72 -11.06
CA GLY A 18 -13.57 -10.75 -10.44
C GLY A 18 -12.73 -11.55 -11.45
N CYS A 19 -11.49 -11.85 -11.07
CA CYS A 19 -10.63 -12.77 -11.80
C CYS A 19 -11.00 -14.21 -11.45
N THR A 20 -11.32 -15.03 -12.46
CA THR A 20 -11.81 -16.41 -12.25
C THR A 20 -10.92 -17.51 -12.82
N GLN A 21 -10.00 -17.16 -13.74
CA GLN A 21 -9.06 -18.10 -14.35
C GLN A 21 -7.62 -17.77 -13.97
N MET A 22 -7.22 -16.52 -14.13
CA MET A 22 -5.93 -15.96 -13.75
C MET A 22 -6.11 -14.49 -13.37
N GLY A 23 -5.35 -14.01 -12.41
CA GLY A 23 -5.34 -12.59 -12.04
C GLY A 23 -4.86 -11.72 -13.20
N VAL A 24 -5.50 -10.57 -13.43
CA VAL A 24 -4.99 -9.56 -14.38
C VAL A 24 -3.57 -9.11 -13.99
N CYS A 25 -3.24 -9.15 -12.69
CA CYS A 25 -1.89 -8.91 -12.16
C CYS A 25 -0.88 -10.04 -12.47
N GLY A 26 -1.32 -11.17 -13.05
CA GLY A 26 -0.51 -12.36 -13.31
C GLY A 26 -0.55 -13.43 -12.21
N LYS A 27 -1.37 -13.25 -11.16
CA LYS A 27 -1.54 -14.24 -10.09
C LYS A 27 -2.20 -15.51 -10.64
N LYS A 28 -1.55 -16.66 -10.41
CA LYS A 28 -2.09 -17.96 -10.78
C LYS A 28 -3.17 -18.43 -9.80
N PRO A 29 -4.08 -19.35 -10.21
CA PRO A 29 -5.13 -19.87 -9.36
C PRO A 29 -4.63 -20.51 -8.06
N GLU A 30 -3.52 -21.27 -8.11
CA GLU A 30 -2.93 -21.91 -6.94
C GLU A 30 -2.43 -20.88 -5.92
N VAL A 31 -1.80 -19.82 -6.39
CA VAL A 31 -1.34 -18.71 -5.54
C VAL A 31 -2.52 -17.99 -4.90
N ALA A 32 -3.60 -17.75 -5.66
CA ALA A 32 -4.81 -17.14 -5.13
C ALA A 32 -5.44 -17.99 -4.02
N ALA A 33 -5.55 -19.31 -4.25
CA ALA A 33 -6.06 -20.26 -3.26
C ALA A 33 -5.23 -20.27 -1.98
N MET A 34 -3.91 -20.30 -2.09
CA MET A 34 -3.03 -20.28 -0.92
C MET A 34 -3.04 -18.93 -0.19
N GLN A 35 -3.22 -17.82 -0.90
CA GLN A 35 -3.42 -16.51 -0.26
C GLN A 35 -4.74 -16.46 0.52
N ASP A 36 -5.84 -16.99 -0.02
CA ASP A 36 -7.12 -17.07 0.68
C ASP A 36 -6.99 -17.95 1.94
N LEU A 37 -6.29 -19.09 1.83
CA LEU A 37 -6.03 -19.96 2.97
C LEU A 37 -5.14 -19.30 4.03
N LEU A 38 -4.09 -18.57 3.62
CA LEU A 38 -3.24 -17.81 4.54
C LEU A 38 -4.04 -16.76 5.32
N VAL A 39 -4.97 -16.06 4.65
CA VAL A 39 -5.89 -15.14 5.33
C VAL A 39 -6.78 -15.89 6.31
N TYR A 40 -7.36 -17.04 5.91
CA TYR A 40 -8.22 -17.84 6.77
C TYR A 40 -7.49 -18.35 8.03
N VAL A 41 -6.30 -18.92 7.91
CA VAL A 41 -5.55 -19.39 9.10
C VAL A 41 -5.09 -18.21 9.97
N SER A 42 -4.83 -17.05 9.38
CA SER A 42 -4.54 -15.81 10.11
C SER A 42 -5.76 -15.30 10.87
N LYS A 43 -6.98 -15.42 10.31
CA LYS A 43 -8.25 -15.17 11.02
C LYS A 43 -8.40 -16.11 12.22
N GLY A 44 -8.09 -17.41 12.05
CA GLY A 44 -8.11 -18.40 13.14
C GLY A 44 -7.12 -18.07 14.26
N LEU A 45 -5.88 -17.73 13.91
CA LEU A 45 -4.87 -17.27 14.90
C LEU A 45 -5.32 -15.99 15.60
N SER A 46 -5.96 -15.08 14.87
CA SER A 46 -6.49 -13.82 15.42
C SER A 46 -7.62 -14.06 16.42
N ALA A 47 -8.50 -15.04 16.18
CA ALA A 47 -9.55 -15.42 17.11
C ALA A 47 -8.96 -15.99 18.41
N VAL A 48 -7.98 -16.92 18.33
CA VAL A 48 -7.28 -17.47 19.48
C VAL A 48 -6.59 -16.38 20.29
N THR A 49 -5.84 -15.50 19.66
CA THR A 49 -5.08 -14.44 20.34
C THR A 49 -5.99 -13.33 20.90
N THR A 50 -7.14 -13.09 20.29
CA THR A 50 -8.17 -12.18 20.82
C THR A 50 -8.78 -12.76 22.10
N GLN A 51 -9.07 -14.07 22.12
CA GLN A 51 -9.59 -14.76 23.31
C GLN A 51 -8.55 -14.76 24.44
N LEU A 52 -7.28 -15.06 24.14
CA LEU A 52 -6.18 -14.97 25.12
C LEU A 52 -6.08 -13.59 25.77
N ARG A 53 -6.20 -12.51 24.97
CA ARG A 53 -6.21 -11.15 25.52
C ARG A 53 -7.41 -10.90 26.42
N LYS A 54 -8.61 -11.37 26.07
CA LYS A 54 -9.80 -11.29 26.93
C LYS A 54 -9.60 -12.01 28.26
N GLU A 55 -8.84 -13.09 28.27
CA GLU A 55 -8.48 -13.87 29.45
C GLU A 55 -7.27 -13.31 30.23
N GLY A 56 -6.73 -12.16 29.81
CA GLY A 56 -5.62 -11.46 30.46
C GLY A 56 -4.23 -11.93 30.06
N THR A 57 -4.11 -12.79 29.04
CA THR A 57 -2.82 -13.27 28.53
C THR A 57 -2.26 -12.30 27.50
N LYS A 58 -0.99 -11.86 27.70
CA LYS A 58 -0.29 -11.01 26.73
C LYS A 58 0.07 -11.82 25.47
N VAL A 59 -0.23 -11.30 24.29
CA VAL A 59 0.22 -11.84 23.00
C VAL A 59 1.59 -11.25 22.68
N SER A 60 2.50 -12.10 22.23
CA SER A 60 3.88 -11.67 21.91
C SER A 60 3.94 -10.80 20.64
N GLU A 61 4.99 -9.99 20.53
CA GLU A 61 5.25 -9.15 19.36
C GLU A 61 5.50 -10.00 18.11
N GLU A 62 6.20 -11.12 18.23
CA GLU A 62 6.44 -12.04 17.12
C GLU A 62 5.12 -12.60 16.55
N THR A 63 4.14 -12.90 17.41
CA THR A 63 2.81 -13.32 16.94
C THR A 63 2.07 -12.19 16.22
N ASN A 64 2.19 -10.95 16.72
CA ASN A 64 1.62 -9.78 16.05
C ASN A 64 2.27 -9.53 14.69
N HIS A 65 3.61 -9.59 14.65
CA HIS A 65 4.37 -9.44 13.41
C HIS A 65 4.03 -10.56 12.40
N LEU A 66 3.82 -11.80 12.86
CA LEU A 66 3.40 -12.90 11.99
C LEU A 66 2.07 -12.59 11.28
N ILE A 67 1.05 -12.16 12.03
CA ILE A 67 -0.27 -11.80 11.46
C ILE A 67 -0.13 -10.60 10.51
N THR A 68 0.62 -9.58 10.91
CA THR A 68 0.91 -8.40 10.09
C THR A 68 1.56 -8.78 8.77
N TRP A 69 2.58 -9.61 8.83
CA TRP A 69 3.32 -10.04 7.65
C TRP A 69 2.49 -10.94 6.73
N ASN A 70 1.69 -11.86 7.30
CA ASN A 70 0.78 -12.70 6.52
C ASN A 70 -0.20 -11.87 5.70
N LEU A 71 -0.84 -10.89 6.32
CA LEU A 71 -1.76 -9.99 5.62
C LEU A 71 -1.04 -9.18 4.52
N PHE A 72 0.12 -8.63 4.83
CA PHE A 72 0.91 -7.87 3.86
C PHE A 72 1.35 -8.74 2.66
N THR A 73 1.75 -9.99 2.89
CA THR A 73 2.11 -10.92 1.81
C THR A 73 0.97 -11.15 0.82
N THR A 74 -0.29 -11.01 1.25
CA THR A 74 -1.47 -11.27 0.42
C THR A 74 -2.04 -10.04 -0.28
N ILE A 75 -1.43 -8.84 -0.14
CA ILE A 75 -1.87 -7.68 -0.90
C ILE A 75 -1.61 -7.86 -2.40
N THR A 76 -2.27 -7.07 -3.21
CA THR A 76 -2.17 -7.17 -4.67
C THR A 76 -0.71 -7.09 -5.12
N ASN A 77 -0.29 -8.02 -5.96
CA ASN A 77 1.02 -8.18 -6.59
C ASN A 77 2.24 -8.00 -5.65
N ALA A 78 2.12 -8.48 -4.41
CA ALA A 78 3.24 -8.56 -3.47
C ALA A 78 4.03 -9.87 -3.62
N ASN A 79 3.35 -11.00 -3.50
CA ASN A 79 3.99 -12.31 -3.53
C ASN A 79 3.25 -13.28 -4.46
N PHE A 80 4.01 -13.84 -5.40
CA PHE A 80 3.56 -14.83 -6.40
C PHE A 80 4.15 -16.22 -6.14
N ASP A 81 4.95 -16.37 -5.07
CA ASP A 81 5.61 -17.61 -4.73
C ASP A 81 4.70 -18.48 -3.86
N ASN A 82 4.21 -19.56 -4.45
CA ASN A 82 3.29 -20.48 -3.80
C ASN A 82 3.94 -21.22 -2.63
N GLU A 83 5.22 -21.60 -2.75
CA GLU A 83 5.96 -22.32 -1.70
C GLU A 83 6.18 -21.42 -0.48
N ALA A 84 6.56 -20.16 -0.70
CA ALA A 84 6.70 -19.18 0.37
C ALA A 84 5.37 -18.94 1.12
N ILE A 85 4.23 -18.92 0.41
CA ILE A 85 2.91 -18.76 1.04
C ILE A 85 2.54 -20.03 1.84
N ILE A 86 2.78 -21.22 1.32
CA ILE A 86 2.54 -22.50 2.01
C ILE A 86 3.38 -22.56 3.29
N ALA A 87 4.65 -22.19 3.24
CA ALA A 87 5.51 -22.15 4.42
C ALA A 87 4.94 -21.22 5.51
N ARG A 88 4.36 -20.07 5.13
CA ARG A 88 3.68 -19.16 6.06
C ARG A 88 2.42 -19.78 6.67
N ILE A 89 1.65 -20.53 5.90
CA ILE A 89 0.47 -21.25 6.39
C ILE A 89 0.91 -22.25 7.48
N HIS A 90 1.94 -23.07 7.21
CA HIS A 90 2.49 -24.03 8.17
C HIS A 90 2.96 -23.34 9.46
N ASN A 91 3.71 -22.24 9.34
CA ASN A 91 4.18 -21.49 10.50
C ASN A 91 3.00 -20.93 11.32
N THR A 92 2.00 -20.36 10.65
CA THR A 92 0.81 -19.78 11.30
C THR A 92 0.03 -20.86 12.08
N LEU A 93 -0.16 -22.03 11.47
CA LEU A 93 -0.81 -23.17 12.12
C LEU A 93 0.01 -23.68 13.31
N SER A 94 1.33 -23.71 13.22
CA SER A 94 2.22 -24.10 14.31
C SER A 94 2.11 -23.18 15.52
N VAL A 95 2.17 -21.87 15.29
CA VAL A 95 2.00 -20.85 16.34
C VAL A 95 0.60 -20.95 16.97
N ARG A 96 -0.43 -21.10 16.15
CA ARG A 96 -1.82 -21.24 16.64
C ARG A 96 -1.99 -22.48 17.51
N ARG A 97 -1.43 -23.65 17.11
CA ARG A 97 -1.46 -24.88 17.93
C ARG A 97 -0.89 -24.67 19.34
N THR A 98 0.20 -23.93 19.45
CA THR A 98 0.82 -23.64 20.75
C THR A 98 -0.05 -22.71 21.58
N LEU A 99 -0.63 -21.68 20.96
CA LEU A 99 -1.39 -20.65 21.66
C LEU A 99 -2.79 -21.12 22.08
N ILE A 100 -3.48 -21.94 21.29
CA ILE A 100 -4.82 -22.44 21.64
C ILE A 100 -4.84 -23.28 22.91
N LEU A 101 -3.72 -23.95 23.24
CA LEU A 101 -3.59 -24.71 24.49
C LEU A 101 -3.59 -23.85 25.75
N GLN A 102 -3.38 -22.54 25.61
CA GLN A 102 -3.40 -21.57 26.70
C GLN A 102 -4.78 -20.93 26.89
N VAL A 103 -5.70 -21.14 25.95
CA VAL A 103 -7.09 -20.61 26.03
C VAL A 103 -7.88 -21.41 27.05
N LYS A 104 -8.51 -20.73 28.01
CA LYS A 104 -9.32 -21.37 29.05
C LYS A 104 -10.72 -21.70 28.59
N ASP A 105 -11.32 -20.82 27.78
CA ASP A 105 -12.65 -21.02 27.21
C ASP A 105 -12.60 -20.96 25.68
N THR A 106 -12.75 -22.11 25.07
CA THR A 106 -12.75 -22.28 23.59
C THR A 106 -14.15 -22.31 22.97
N SER A 107 -15.21 -22.24 23.79
CA SER A 107 -16.59 -22.48 23.33
C SER A 107 -17.10 -21.48 22.27
N GLY A 108 -16.54 -20.25 22.29
CA GLY A 108 -16.89 -19.17 21.34
C GLY A 108 -15.93 -19.03 20.15
N LEU A 109 -14.95 -19.94 20.01
CA LEU A 109 -13.99 -19.83 18.92
C LEU A 109 -14.55 -20.38 17.62
N PRO A 110 -14.28 -19.71 16.47
CA PRO A 110 -14.72 -20.17 15.16
C PRO A 110 -13.95 -21.42 14.71
N GLU A 111 -14.49 -22.13 13.71
CA GLU A 111 -13.87 -23.33 13.13
C GLU A 111 -12.42 -23.08 12.68
N ALA A 112 -12.12 -21.89 12.16
CA ALA A 112 -10.76 -21.50 11.75
C ALA A 112 -9.73 -21.56 12.89
N ALA A 113 -10.15 -21.48 14.16
CA ALA A 113 -9.26 -21.62 15.32
C ALA A 113 -8.82 -23.08 15.54
N PHE A 114 -9.54 -24.05 14.99
CA PHE A 114 -9.31 -25.48 15.19
C PHE A 114 -8.83 -26.22 13.94
N TRP A 115 -9.21 -25.76 12.76
CA TRP A 115 -8.82 -26.41 11.51
C TRP A 115 -7.31 -26.56 11.40
N ASP A 116 -6.84 -27.78 11.09
CA ASP A 116 -5.40 -28.09 11.02
C ASP A 116 -5.11 -29.08 9.87
N ILE A 117 -3.86 -29.15 9.48
CA ILE A 117 -3.32 -30.08 8.50
C ILE A 117 -2.71 -31.34 9.13
N LYS A 118 -2.58 -31.39 10.46
CA LYS A 118 -2.07 -32.58 11.14
C LYS A 118 -3.04 -33.74 11.05
N THR A 119 -2.53 -34.85 10.57
CA THR A 119 -3.27 -36.12 10.57
C THR A 119 -3.28 -36.73 11.97
N LYS A 120 -4.06 -37.77 12.19
CA LYS A 120 -4.18 -38.45 13.51
C LYS A 120 -2.86 -39.03 14.02
N ASP A 121 -1.93 -39.37 13.13
CA ASP A 121 -0.60 -39.86 13.46
C ASP A 121 0.44 -38.74 13.67
N GLY A 122 0.02 -37.45 13.53
CA GLY A 122 0.87 -36.29 13.76
C GLY A 122 1.70 -35.85 12.56
N SER A 123 1.64 -36.57 11.42
CA SER A 123 2.25 -36.13 10.17
C SER A 123 1.48 -34.96 9.55
N ASP A 124 2.11 -34.20 8.65
CA ASP A 124 1.40 -33.21 7.84
C ASP A 124 0.66 -33.90 6.68
N ALA A 125 -0.57 -33.45 6.43
CA ALA A 125 -1.33 -33.90 5.28
C ALA A 125 -0.68 -33.37 3.98
N SER A 126 -1.02 -34.00 2.85
CA SER A 126 -0.58 -33.53 1.53
C SER A 126 -1.14 -32.13 1.20
N ASP A 127 -0.52 -31.44 0.27
CA ASP A 127 -0.95 -30.14 -0.23
C ASP A 127 -2.39 -30.15 -0.76
N ASP A 128 -2.92 -31.31 -1.18
CA ASP A 128 -4.32 -31.46 -1.60
C ASP A 128 -5.32 -31.02 -0.51
N VAL A 129 -4.99 -31.24 0.76
CA VAL A 129 -5.82 -30.79 1.90
C VAL A 129 -5.83 -29.25 2.00
N LEU A 130 -4.69 -28.59 1.72
CA LEU A 130 -4.61 -27.14 1.68
C LEU A 130 -5.51 -26.58 0.57
N PHE A 131 -5.42 -27.13 -0.64
CA PHE A 131 -6.25 -26.71 -1.76
C PHE A 131 -7.74 -27.02 -1.56
N ALA A 132 -8.08 -28.11 -0.90
CA ALA A 132 -9.45 -28.43 -0.55
C ALA A 132 -10.03 -27.37 0.41
N LYS A 133 -9.30 -27.03 1.47
CA LYS A 133 -9.73 -26.00 2.44
C LYS A 133 -9.79 -24.61 1.84
N ALA A 134 -8.86 -24.26 0.98
CA ALA A 134 -8.86 -22.95 0.29
C ALA A 134 -10.15 -22.69 -0.49
N LYS A 135 -10.75 -23.71 -1.09
CA LYS A 135 -12.05 -23.61 -1.80
C LYS A 135 -13.22 -23.27 -0.87
N GLU A 136 -13.14 -23.70 0.39
CA GLU A 136 -14.16 -23.42 1.41
C GLU A 136 -13.94 -22.07 2.10
N ALA A 137 -12.69 -21.62 2.15
CA ALA A 137 -12.24 -20.42 2.88
C ALA A 137 -12.15 -19.16 2.02
N GLY A 138 -12.34 -19.27 0.69
CA GLY A 138 -12.23 -18.15 -0.24
C GLY A 138 -13.35 -17.12 -0.10
N VAL A 139 -13.20 -15.99 -0.78
CA VAL A 139 -14.12 -14.84 -0.74
C VAL A 139 -15.59 -15.23 -0.90
N LEU A 140 -15.90 -16.17 -1.82
CA LEU A 140 -17.28 -16.62 -2.11
C LEU A 140 -17.87 -17.57 -1.06
N SER A 141 -17.16 -17.89 0.02
CA SER A 141 -17.69 -18.68 1.14
C SER A 141 -18.81 -17.93 1.88
N THR A 142 -18.72 -16.62 2.02
CA THR A 142 -19.80 -15.77 2.53
C THR A 142 -20.86 -15.58 1.44
N LYS A 143 -22.06 -16.12 1.63
CA LYS A 143 -23.11 -16.16 0.61
C LYS A 143 -23.87 -14.86 0.47
N ASP A 144 -24.17 -14.20 1.58
CA ASP A 144 -24.79 -12.88 1.58
C ASP A 144 -23.82 -11.86 0.98
N GLU A 145 -24.27 -11.12 -0.03
CA GLU A 145 -23.43 -10.21 -0.80
C GLU A 145 -23.03 -8.97 0.00
N ASP A 146 -23.91 -8.45 0.83
CA ASP A 146 -23.66 -7.26 1.64
C ASP A 146 -22.69 -7.58 2.78
N ILE A 147 -22.93 -8.70 3.48
CA ILE A 147 -22.02 -9.19 4.52
C ILE A 147 -20.66 -9.52 3.94
N ARG A 148 -20.60 -10.17 2.78
CA ARG A 148 -19.34 -10.45 2.06
C ARG A 148 -18.62 -9.16 1.72
N SER A 149 -19.31 -8.18 1.16
CA SER A 149 -18.75 -6.87 0.80
C SER A 149 -18.12 -6.17 2.01
N LEU A 150 -18.81 -6.13 3.13
CA LEU A 150 -18.32 -5.51 4.37
C LEU A 150 -17.14 -6.28 4.98
N ARG A 151 -17.21 -7.62 5.04
CA ARG A 151 -16.11 -8.48 5.53
C ARG A 151 -14.83 -8.30 4.68
N GLU A 152 -14.99 -8.22 3.35
CA GLU A 152 -13.86 -8.00 2.46
C GLU A 152 -13.31 -6.57 2.58
N LEU A 153 -14.19 -5.56 2.71
CA LEU A 153 -13.77 -4.17 2.92
C LEU A 153 -12.93 -4.03 4.20
N ILE A 154 -13.36 -4.66 5.30
CA ILE A 154 -12.59 -4.73 6.55
C ILE A 154 -11.26 -5.48 6.32
N THR A 155 -11.30 -6.67 5.73
CA THR A 155 -10.10 -7.49 5.48
C THR A 155 -9.09 -6.74 4.61
N TYR A 156 -9.53 -6.06 3.55
CA TYR A 156 -8.67 -5.29 2.67
C TYR A 156 -8.12 -4.03 3.35
N GLY A 157 -8.92 -3.37 4.18
CA GLY A 157 -8.44 -2.30 5.05
C GLY A 157 -7.34 -2.78 6.00
N LEU A 158 -7.54 -3.94 6.64
CA LEU A 158 -6.53 -4.55 7.53
C LEU A 158 -5.26 -5.01 6.80
N LYS A 159 -5.36 -5.46 5.54
CA LYS A 159 -4.18 -5.74 4.70
C LYS A 159 -3.38 -4.45 4.46
N GLY A 160 -4.04 -3.34 4.13
CA GLY A 160 -3.39 -2.04 3.95
C GLY A 160 -2.75 -1.52 5.25
N LEU A 161 -3.48 -1.60 6.37
CA LEU A 161 -2.95 -1.27 7.69
C LEU A 161 -1.72 -2.11 8.04
N SER A 162 -1.74 -3.40 7.69
CA SER A 162 -0.62 -4.31 7.95
C SER A 162 0.62 -3.96 7.13
N ALA A 163 0.46 -3.47 5.90
CA ALA A 163 1.57 -2.98 5.10
C ALA A 163 2.25 -1.79 5.79
N TYR A 164 1.48 -0.80 6.25
CA TYR A 164 2.03 0.37 6.95
C TYR A 164 2.64 0.00 8.31
N SER A 165 1.97 -0.87 9.08
CA SER A 165 2.53 -1.36 10.34
C SER A 165 3.86 -2.08 10.14
N LYS A 166 3.98 -2.95 9.11
CA LYS A 166 5.22 -3.68 8.84
C LYS A 166 6.40 -2.71 8.55
N HIS A 167 6.16 -1.62 7.82
CA HIS A 167 7.20 -0.62 7.58
C HIS A 167 7.63 0.11 8.86
N ALA A 168 6.71 0.35 9.80
CA ALA A 168 7.05 0.87 11.11
C ALA A 168 7.78 -0.17 11.98
N ASN A 169 7.32 -1.43 11.97
CA ASN A 169 7.95 -2.51 12.75
C ASN A 169 9.42 -2.73 12.38
N VAL A 170 9.82 -2.62 11.11
CA VAL A 170 11.25 -2.75 10.70
C VAL A 170 12.11 -1.61 11.24
N LEU A 171 11.51 -0.50 11.62
CA LEU A 171 12.12 0.61 12.33
C LEU A 171 11.94 0.50 13.85
N LEU A 172 11.57 -0.67 14.36
CA LEU A 172 11.34 -0.98 15.78
C LEU A 172 10.25 -0.10 16.42
N SER A 173 9.24 0.28 15.62
CA SER A 173 8.07 1.02 16.08
C SER A 173 6.84 0.14 16.02
N ASP A 174 6.29 -0.18 17.20
CA ASP A 174 5.12 -1.03 17.40
C ASP A 174 4.03 -0.28 18.15
N ASP A 175 2.76 -0.62 17.89
CA ASP A 175 1.61 -0.11 18.61
C ASP A 175 0.70 -1.28 19.04
N PRO A 176 0.70 -1.65 20.34
CA PRO A 176 -0.08 -2.76 20.85
C PRO A 176 -1.60 -2.64 20.62
N GLU A 177 -2.12 -1.42 20.51
CA GLU A 177 -3.55 -1.20 20.27
C GLU A 177 -3.90 -1.41 18.79
N ILE A 178 -3.03 -1.03 17.85
CA ILE A 178 -3.18 -1.38 16.43
C ILE A 178 -3.19 -2.91 16.29
N ASP A 179 -2.27 -3.61 16.94
CA ASP A 179 -2.17 -5.05 16.87
C ASP A 179 -3.40 -5.75 17.48
N ALA A 180 -3.85 -5.26 18.61
CA ALA A 180 -5.06 -5.78 19.27
C ALA A 180 -6.30 -5.55 18.41
N PHE A 181 -6.44 -4.37 17.83
CA PHE A 181 -7.53 -4.06 16.92
C PHE A 181 -7.50 -4.96 15.69
N ARG A 182 -6.34 -5.09 15.02
CA ARG A 182 -6.17 -5.94 13.84
C ARG A 182 -6.64 -7.37 14.10
N ARG A 183 -6.22 -7.99 15.22
CA ARG A 183 -6.65 -9.34 15.60
C ARG A 183 -8.16 -9.41 15.84
N ARG A 184 -8.71 -8.47 16.59
CA ARG A 184 -10.16 -8.42 16.88
C ARG A 184 -10.98 -8.24 15.62
N ALA A 185 -10.62 -7.28 14.78
CA ALA A 185 -11.34 -6.98 13.55
C ALA A 185 -11.24 -8.13 12.52
N LEU A 186 -10.05 -8.75 12.42
CA LEU A 186 -9.86 -9.88 11.52
C LEU A 186 -10.66 -11.12 12.00
N ALA A 187 -10.68 -11.39 13.30
CA ALA A 187 -11.50 -12.46 13.88
C ALA A 187 -13.01 -12.20 13.70
N ALA A 188 -13.44 -10.95 13.86
CA ALA A 188 -14.84 -10.55 13.69
C ALA A 188 -15.39 -10.82 12.29
N THR A 189 -14.53 -10.87 11.26
CA THR A 189 -14.98 -11.25 9.90
C THR A 189 -15.38 -12.73 9.76
N LEU A 190 -15.18 -13.54 10.79
CA LEU A 190 -15.67 -14.95 10.87
C LEU A 190 -16.95 -15.08 11.72
N ASP A 191 -17.42 -14.03 12.35
CA ASP A 191 -18.57 -14.06 13.24
C ASP A 191 -19.86 -13.87 12.44
N ASP A 192 -20.65 -14.94 12.30
CA ASP A 192 -21.92 -14.93 11.56
C ASP A 192 -23.07 -14.28 12.37
N SER A 193 -22.85 -13.94 13.65
CA SER A 193 -23.82 -13.22 14.45
C SER A 193 -23.82 -11.70 14.24
N LEU A 194 -22.76 -11.16 13.62
CA LEU A 194 -22.66 -9.73 13.35
C LEU A 194 -23.59 -9.31 12.21
N THR A 195 -24.34 -8.25 12.46
CA THR A 195 -25.22 -7.62 11.48
C THR A 195 -24.44 -6.75 10.48
N ALA A 196 -25.09 -6.32 9.42
CA ALA A 196 -24.50 -5.35 8.48
C ALA A 196 -24.11 -4.03 9.19
N ASP A 197 -24.94 -3.54 10.12
CA ASP A 197 -24.67 -2.32 10.87
C ASP A 197 -23.44 -2.47 11.78
N ASP A 198 -23.26 -3.64 12.42
CA ASP A 198 -22.06 -3.93 13.21
C ASP A 198 -20.80 -3.92 12.34
N LEU A 199 -20.88 -4.49 11.14
CA LEU A 199 -19.77 -4.51 10.18
C LEU A 199 -19.48 -3.13 9.57
N VAL A 200 -20.49 -2.29 9.35
CA VAL A 200 -20.30 -0.88 8.95
C VAL A 200 -19.57 -0.12 10.06
N ALA A 201 -19.99 -0.28 11.30
CA ALA A 201 -19.30 0.34 12.43
C ALA A 201 -17.83 -0.11 12.53
N LEU A 202 -17.58 -1.41 12.38
CA LEU A 202 -16.22 -1.97 12.38
C LEU A 202 -15.39 -1.48 11.18
N THR A 203 -16.01 -1.24 10.03
CA THR A 203 -15.35 -0.65 8.85
C THR A 203 -14.86 0.77 9.14
N LEU A 204 -15.68 1.61 9.76
CA LEU A 204 -15.28 2.97 10.15
C LEU A 204 -14.21 2.95 11.25
N GLU A 205 -14.33 2.03 12.21
CA GLU A 205 -13.29 1.82 13.22
C GLU A 205 -11.96 1.40 12.58
N THR A 206 -12.00 0.55 11.53
CA THR A 206 -10.82 0.20 10.73
C THR A 206 -10.17 1.45 10.13
N GLY A 207 -10.96 2.41 9.66
CA GLY A 207 -10.48 3.71 9.19
C GLY A 207 -9.75 4.51 10.26
N ASN A 208 -10.28 4.57 11.49
CA ASN A 208 -9.62 5.24 12.62
C ASN A 208 -8.25 4.64 12.93
N TYR A 209 -8.14 3.32 12.92
CA TYR A 209 -6.85 2.64 13.08
C TYR A 209 -5.95 2.80 11.84
N GLY A 210 -6.51 3.05 10.67
CA GLY A 210 -5.77 3.46 9.47
C GLY A 210 -5.05 4.79 9.67
N VAL A 211 -5.73 5.80 10.22
CA VAL A 211 -5.11 7.09 10.59
C VAL A 211 -3.97 6.86 11.58
N ARG A 212 -4.22 6.08 12.65
CA ARG A 212 -3.23 5.78 13.69
C ARG A 212 -2.01 5.02 13.13
N GLY A 213 -2.23 4.05 12.22
CA GLY A 213 -1.15 3.29 11.60
C GLY A 213 -0.29 4.12 10.67
N MET A 214 -0.88 5.03 9.89
CA MET A 214 -0.12 5.98 9.07
C MET A 214 0.64 6.99 9.93
N ALA A 215 0.07 7.47 11.04
CA ALA A 215 0.75 8.35 12.00
C ALA A 215 1.96 7.65 12.64
N MET A 216 1.82 6.38 13.01
CA MET A 216 2.92 5.57 13.55
C MET A 216 4.06 5.45 12.54
N LEU A 217 3.74 5.16 11.27
CA LEU A 217 4.74 5.05 10.21
C LEU A 217 5.41 6.40 9.91
N ASP A 218 4.66 7.50 9.86
CA ASP A 218 5.21 8.84 9.69
C ASP A 218 6.19 9.18 10.81
N THR A 219 5.83 8.90 12.06
CA THR A 219 6.69 9.10 13.22
C THR A 219 7.96 8.23 13.13
N ALA A 220 7.84 6.97 12.72
CA ALA A 220 8.98 6.08 12.57
C ALA A 220 9.93 6.54 11.45
N ASN A 221 9.40 6.89 10.27
CA ASN A 221 10.18 7.37 9.15
C ASN A 221 10.88 8.70 9.45
N THR A 222 10.14 9.68 9.99
CA THR A 222 10.70 11.01 10.29
C THR A 222 11.67 10.97 11.46
N GLY A 223 11.45 10.08 12.43
CA GLY A 223 12.38 9.82 13.53
C GLY A 223 13.70 9.19 13.06
N ALA A 224 13.64 8.27 12.10
CA ALA A 224 14.83 7.60 11.57
C ALA A 224 15.58 8.44 10.52
N TYR A 225 14.84 9.13 9.64
CA TYR A 225 15.42 9.72 8.43
C TYR A 225 15.31 11.25 8.35
N GLY A 226 14.67 11.89 9.33
CA GLY A 226 14.37 13.33 9.34
C GLY A 226 13.08 13.64 8.58
N ASN A 227 12.58 14.88 8.72
CA ASN A 227 11.41 15.32 7.99
C ASN A 227 11.75 15.49 6.50
N PRO A 228 10.87 15.05 5.58
CA PRO A 228 11.04 15.31 4.16
C PRO A 228 11.22 16.81 3.87
N GLU A 229 12.12 17.11 2.95
CA GLU A 229 12.45 18.48 2.53
C GLU A 229 12.18 18.66 1.04
N ILE A 230 11.85 19.89 0.62
CA ILE A 230 11.72 20.21 -0.80
C ILE A 230 13.04 19.85 -1.50
N THR A 231 12.93 18.92 -2.45
CA THR A 231 14.09 18.32 -3.11
C THR A 231 13.87 18.25 -4.62
N ARG A 232 14.90 18.65 -5.37
CA ARG A 232 15.01 18.41 -6.81
C ARG A 232 15.66 17.04 -6.99
N VAL A 233 14.95 16.12 -7.60
CA VAL A 233 15.41 14.75 -7.84
C VAL A 233 15.78 14.59 -9.30
N ASN A 234 17.03 14.20 -9.56
CA ASN A 234 17.49 13.89 -10.91
C ASN A 234 16.72 12.69 -11.49
N ILE A 235 16.32 12.76 -12.75
CA ILE A 235 15.68 11.66 -13.49
C ILE A 235 16.53 11.13 -14.66
N GLY A 236 17.75 11.63 -14.81
CA GLY A 236 18.77 11.10 -15.71
C GLY A 236 19.62 10.01 -15.05
N VAL A 237 20.63 9.53 -15.75
CA VAL A 237 21.52 8.46 -15.30
C VAL A 237 22.98 8.90 -15.23
N GLY A 238 23.76 8.23 -14.36
CA GLY A 238 25.21 8.33 -14.28
C GLY A 238 25.92 7.39 -15.28
N LYS A 239 27.24 7.28 -15.11
CA LYS A 239 28.11 6.44 -15.95
C LYS A 239 28.49 5.11 -15.30
N ASN A 240 28.19 4.94 -14.03
CA ASN A 240 28.51 3.73 -13.29
C ASN A 240 27.43 2.67 -13.48
N PRO A 241 27.75 1.38 -13.31
CA PRO A 241 26.73 0.36 -13.14
C PRO A 241 25.81 0.69 -11.98
N GLY A 242 24.55 0.27 -12.03
CA GLY A 242 23.55 0.68 -11.05
C GLY A 242 22.74 -0.47 -10.48
N ILE A 243 22.17 -0.23 -9.31
CA ILE A 243 21.11 -1.04 -8.69
C ILE A 243 19.83 -0.20 -8.66
N LEU A 244 18.71 -0.80 -9.11
CA LEU A 244 17.40 -0.17 -9.08
C LEU A 244 16.60 -0.69 -7.89
N VAL A 245 16.09 0.21 -7.05
CA VAL A 245 15.28 -0.15 -5.87
C VAL A 245 13.85 0.29 -6.09
N SER A 246 12.92 -0.66 -6.07
CA SER A 246 11.49 -0.43 -6.20
C SER A 246 10.72 -0.97 -5.00
N GLY A 247 9.52 -0.45 -4.76
CA GLY A 247 8.72 -0.77 -3.58
C GLY A 247 8.70 0.40 -2.60
N HIS A 248 8.63 0.11 -1.28
CA HIS A 248 8.31 1.13 -0.28
C HIS A 248 9.24 1.14 0.93
N ASP A 249 10.03 0.08 1.17
CA ASP A 249 10.77 -0.12 2.42
C ASP A 249 12.04 0.73 2.46
N LEU A 250 12.02 1.80 3.27
CA LEU A 250 13.14 2.73 3.42
C LEU A 250 14.31 2.10 4.18
N LYS A 251 14.05 1.12 5.08
CA LYS A 251 15.11 0.44 5.82
C LYS A 251 15.93 -0.47 4.92
N ASP A 252 15.29 -1.16 3.97
CA ASP A 252 16.00 -1.93 2.95
C ASP A 252 16.89 -1.03 2.07
N LEU A 253 16.37 0.13 1.68
CA LEU A 253 17.17 1.11 0.93
C LEU A 253 18.36 1.63 1.74
N GLU A 254 18.16 1.96 3.03
CA GLU A 254 19.24 2.39 3.92
C GLU A 254 20.37 1.37 3.97
N MET A 255 20.04 0.11 4.27
CA MET A 255 21.01 -0.99 4.35
C MET A 255 21.75 -1.22 3.03
N LEU A 256 21.05 -1.09 1.89
CA LEU A 256 21.68 -1.19 0.58
C LEU A 256 22.64 -0.01 0.31
N LEU A 257 22.21 1.21 0.63
CA LEU A 257 23.05 2.40 0.45
C LEU A 257 24.33 2.33 1.31
N GLU A 258 24.23 1.82 2.53
CA GLU A 258 25.38 1.60 3.40
C GLU A 258 26.37 0.59 2.79
N GLN A 259 25.87 -0.53 2.23
CA GLN A 259 26.70 -1.59 1.66
C GLN A 259 27.29 -1.22 0.29
N THR A 260 26.67 -0.29 -0.44
CA THR A 260 27.16 0.14 -1.77
C THR A 260 28.19 1.25 -1.72
N GLN A 261 28.45 1.87 -0.56
CA GLN A 261 29.45 2.94 -0.44
C GLN A 261 30.83 2.47 -0.88
N GLY A 262 31.49 3.26 -1.75
CA GLY A 262 32.84 2.98 -2.23
C GLY A 262 32.98 1.79 -3.18
N THR A 263 31.89 1.15 -3.58
CA THR A 263 31.92 -0.02 -4.49
C THR A 263 31.99 0.36 -5.97
N GLY A 264 31.74 1.63 -6.32
CA GLY A 264 31.61 2.09 -7.70
C GLY A 264 30.24 1.77 -8.33
N VAL A 265 29.26 1.37 -7.52
CA VAL A 265 27.89 1.07 -7.96
C VAL A 265 26.96 2.21 -7.54
N ASP A 266 26.18 2.72 -8.48
CA ASP A 266 25.16 3.73 -8.26
C ASP A 266 23.83 3.09 -7.81
N VAL A 267 23.03 3.82 -7.05
CA VAL A 267 21.70 3.38 -6.61
C VAL A 267 20.65 4.35 -7.13
N TYR A 268 19.61 3.79 -7.73
CA TYR A 268 18.47 4.52 -8.29
C TYR A 268 17.18 4.06 -7.62
N THR A 269 16.24 4.96 -7.46
CA THR A 269 14.88 4.63 -7.05
C THR A 269 13.97 4.43 -8.25
N HIS A 270 12.89 3.68 -8.04
CA HIS A 270 11.81 3.49 -9.01
C HIS A 270 10.46 3.55 -8.29
N SER A 271 9.46 4.14 -8.95
CA SER A 271 8.08 4.14 -8.47
C SER A 271 7.91 4.73 -7.07
N GLU A 272 7.37 3.98 -6.11
CA GLU A 272 7.12 4.45 -4.74
C GLU A 272 8.40 4.65 -3.90
N MET A 273 9.56 4.28 -4.40
CA MET A 273 10.82 4.58 -3.72
C MET A 273 11.35 6.00 -4.01
N LEU A 274 10.83 6.71 -5.03
CA LEU A 274 11.17 8.09 -5.34
C LEU A 274 11.22 9.01 -4.11
N PRO A 275 10.24 8.99 -3.18
CA PRO A 275 10.23 9.88 -2.03
C PRO A 275 11.39 9.70 -1.04
N ALA A 276 12.15 8.60 -1.12
CA ALA A 276 13.36 8.43 -0.31
C ALA A 276 14.35 9.60 -0.49
N HIS A 277 14.41 10.19 -1.68
CA HIS A 277 15.25 11.35 -1.96
C HIS A 277 14.87 12.61 -1.15
N TYR A 278 13.64 12.67 -0.62
CA TYR A 278 13.18 13.83 0.15
C TYR A 278 13.71 13.82 1.59
N TYR A 279 14.12 12.66 2.11
CA TYR A 279 14.58 12.52 3.49
C TYR A 279 16.05 12.95 3.65
N PRO A 280 16.37 13.82 4.64
CA PRO A 280 17.73 14.31 4.86
C PRO A 280 18.77 13.21 5.03
N ALA A 281 18.42 12.12 5.74
CA ALA A 281 19.35 11.04 6.06
C ALA A 281 19.93 10.34 4.81
N PHE A 282 19.22 10.32 3.69
CA PHE A 282 19.71 9.70 2.46
C PHE A 282 20.58 10.62 1.60
N LYS A 283 20.54 11.92 1.83
CA LYS A 283 21.32 12.91 1.04
C LYS A 283 22.84 12.83 1.26
N LYS A 284 23.29 12.10 2.29
CA LYS A 284 24.71 11.86 2.57
C LYS A 284 25.38 10.86 1.62
N TYR A 285 24.61 10.08 0.87
CA TYR A 285 25.14 9.03 -0.01
C TYR A 285 25.40 9.57 -1.42
N PRO A 286 26.67 9.74 -1.86
CA PRO A 286 26.98 10.32 -3.16
C PRO A 286 26.61 9.42 -4.34
N ASN A 287 26.47 8.11 -4.10
CA ASN A 287 26.03 7.13 -5.09
C ASN A 287 24.50 6.94 -5.15
N PHE A 288 23.73 7.75 -4.43
CA PHE A 288 22.26 7.80 -4.52
C PHE A 288 21.87 8.85 -5.57
N VAL A 289 21.76 8.41 -6.84
CA VAL A 289 21.86 9.29 -8.03
C VAL A 289 20.55 9.96 -8.38
N GLY A 290 19.43 9.25 -8.32
CA GLY A 290 18.14 9.79 -8.75
C GLY A 290 17.06 8.75 -8.91
N ASN A 291 15.96 9.15 -9.55
CA ASN A 291 14.83 8.26 -9.84
C ASN A 291 14.85 7.84 -11.31
N TYR A 292 14.72 6.55 -11.57
CA TYR A 292 14.68 5.96 -12.90
C TYR A 292 13.26 5.55 -13.27
N GLY A 293 12.75 6.05 -14.37
CA GLY A 293 11.46 5.65 -14.90
C GLY A 293 10.25 6.23 -14.18
N ASN A 294 9.17 5.45 -14.16
CA ASN A 294 7.82 5.90 -13.81
C ASN A 294 7.18 5.03 -12.72
N ALA A 295 5.84 4.94 -12.76
CA ALA A 295 5.08 4.10 -11.86
C ALA A 295 5.30 2.59 -12.14
N TRP A 296 5.02 1.77 -11.14
CA TRP A 296 5.25 0.33 -11.08
C TRP A 296 4.85 -0.48 -12.34
N TRP A 297 3.80 -0.08 -13.04
CA TRP A 297 3.28 -0.83 -14.17
C TRP A 297 4.16 -0.75 -15.44
N LYS A 298 5.13 0.18 -15.46
CA LYS A 298 6.12 0.35 -16.53
C LYS A 298 7.32 -0.60 -16.43
N GLN A 299 7.43 -1.41 -15.39
CA GLN A 299 8.58 -2.28 -15.08
C GLN A 299 9.09 -3.09 -16.30
N LYS A 300 8.18 -3.66 -17.10
CA LYS A 300 8.60 -4.52 -18.23
C LYS A 300 9.48 -3.83 -19.27
N GLU A 301 9.31 -2.54 -19.43
CA GLU A 301 10.07 -1.72 -20.38
C GLU A 301 11.30 -1.12 -19.70
N GLU A 302 11.11 -0.59 -18.51
CA GLU A 302 12.11 0.18 -17.79
C GLU A 302 13.18 -0.72 -17.15
N PHE A 303 12.79 -1.86 -16.55
CA PHE A 303 13.74 -2.80 -15.96
C PHE A 303 14.63 -3.49 -16.98
N GLU A 304 14.13 -3.74 -18.18
CA GLU A 304 14.92 -4.28 -19.29
C GLU A 304 16.06 -3.32 -19.69
N ARG A 305 15.75 -2.02 -19.77
CA ARG A 305 16.68 -0.94 -20.16
C ARG A 305 17.59 -0.48 -19.02
N PHE A 306 17.31 -0.87 -17.78
CA PHE A 306 18.15 -0.50 -16.63
C PHE A 306 19.51 -1.22 -16.64
N HIS A 307 19.59 -2.40 -17.20
CA HIS A 307 20.74 -3.28 -17.32
C HIS A 307 21.30 -3.87 -16.02
N GLY A 308 21.20 -3.18 -14.90
CA GLY A 308 21.65 -3.62 -13.57
C GLY A 308 20.64 -4.46 -12.80
N PRO A 309 21.01 -4.97 -11.62
CA PRO A 309 20.09 -5.67 -10.72
C PRO A 309 18.96 -4.77 -10.23
N ILE A 310 17.82 -5.40 -9.94
CA ILE A 310 16.61 -4.75 -9.42
C ILE A 310 16.27 -5.37 -8.07
N LEU A 311 16.06 -4.55 -7.04
CA LEU A 311 15.57 -4.97 -5.73
C LEU A 311 14.12 -4.56 -5.54
N MET A 312 13.21 -5.54 -5.46
CA MET A 312 11.82 -5.34 -5.10
C MET A 312 11.67 -5.51 -3.58
N THR A 313 11.46 -4.42 -2.87
CA THR A 313 11.37 -4.42 -1.40
C THR A 313 9.97 -4.80 -0.90
N THR A 314 8.95 -4.56 -1.71
CA THR A 314 7.54 -4.78 -1.34
C THR A 314 6.70 -5.12 -2.57
N ASN A 315 5.37 -4.94 -2.47
CA ASN A 315 4.41 -5.12 -3.56
C ASN A 315 4.68 -4.22 -4.77
N CYS A 316 3.82 -4.34 -5.74
CA CYS A 316 3.87 -3.75 -7.08
C CYS A 316 4.79 -4.51 -8.05
N ILE A 317 4.96 -5.82 -7.85
CA ILE A 317 5.68 -6.67 -8.81
C ILE A 317 4.82 -6.88 -10.07
N VAL A 318 5.40 -6.60 -11.23
CA VAL A 318 4.88 -7.05 -12.52
C VAL A 318 5.62 -8.31 -12.90
N PRO A 319 4.94 -9.40 -13.33
CA PRO A 319 5.62 -10.61 -13.76
C PRO A 319 6.79 -10.29 -14.72
N PRO A 320 8.03 -10.65 -14.35
CA PRO A 320 9.22 -10.23 -15.09
C PRO A 320 9.31 -10.90 -16.44
N LYS A 321 9.98 -10.23 -17.39
CA LYS A 321 10.44 -10.85 -18.62
C LYS A 321 11.69 -11.71 -18.34
N ASP A 322 11.89 -12.74 -19.15
CA ASP A 322 13.08 -13.60 -19.06
C ASP A 322 14.39 -12.81 -19.25
N SER A 323 14.34 -11.69 -19.99
CA SER A 323 15.50 -10.83 -20.26
C SER A 323 16.10 -10.13 -19.02
N TYR A 324 15.38 -10.07 -17.89
CA TYR A 324 15.89 -9.47 -16.66
C TYR A 324 15.50 -10.24 -15.38
N LYS A 325 14.87 -11.40 -15.50
CA LYS A 325 14.42 -12.18 -14.35
C LYS A 325 15.57 -12.67 -13.47
N ASP A 326 16.71 -12.99 -14.04
CA ASP A 326 17.93 -13.45 -13.39
C ASP A 326 18.64 -12.36 -12.57
N ARG A 327 18.27 -11.09 -12.75
CA ARG A 327 18.76 -9.95 -11.99
C ARG A 327 17.67 -9.24 -11.18
N LEU A 328 16.50 -9.88 -11.04
CA LEU A 328 15.43 -9.42 -10.16
C LEU A 328 15.52 -10.12 -8.81
N TYR A 329 15.71 -9.33 -7.77
CA TYR A 329 15.76 -9.76 -6.38
C TYR A 329 14.51 -9.30 -5.65
N THR A 330 14.07 -10.10 -4.70
CA THR A 330 12.95 -9.77 -3.81
C THR A 330 13.42 -9.84 -2.36
N THR A 331 12.72 -9.16 -1.46
CA THR A 331 12.98 -9.25 -0.02
C THR A 331 11.69 -9.04 0.78
N GLY A 332 11.69 -9.43 2.05
CA GLY A 332 10.57 -9.23 2.95
C GLY A 332 9.31 -9.97 2.50
N ALA A 333 8.18 -9.25 2.40
CA ALA A 333 6.91 -9.82 1.97
C ALA A 333 6.79 -10.02 0.44
N ALA A 334 7.71 -9.44 -0.33
CA ALA A 334 7.75 -9.58 -1.78
C ALA A 334 8.29 -10.96 -2.19
N GLY A 335 7.77 -11.53 -3.27
CA GLY A 335 8.25 -12.81 -3.76
C GLY A 335 7.80 -13.09 -5.19
N TYR A 336 8.68 -13.69 -5.99
CA TYR A 336 8.34 -14.15 -7.32
C TYR A 336 9.10 -15.45 -7.65
N PRO A 337 8.43 -16.48 -8.20
CA PRO A 337 9.05 -17.78 -8.47
C PRO A 337 10.27 -17.68 -9.39
N GLY A 338 11.40 -18.24 -8.96
CA GLY A 338 12.65 -18.26 -9.70
C GLY A 338 13.44 -16.95 -9.68
N CYS A 339 13.05 -15.97 -8.86
CA CYS A 339 13.88 -14.82 -8.49
C CYS A 339 14.59 -15.08 -7.17
N THR A 340 15.79 -14.52 -6.99
CA THR A 340 16.52 -14.62 -5.73
C THR A 340 15.80 -13.82 -4.65
N HIS A 341 15.50 -14.47 -3.52
CA HIS A 341 14.95 -13.81 -2.35
C HIS A 341 16.05 -13.53 -1.32
N ILE A 342 16.09 -12.31 -0.80
CA ILE A 342 17.02 -11.91 0.26
C ILE A 342 16.24 -11.89 1.56
N ASP A 343 16.52 -12.88 2.42
CA ASP A 343 15.90 -13.02 3.72
C ASP A 343 16.43 -11.98 4.73
N GLY A 344 15.67 -11.75 5.78
CA GLY A 344 16.08 -10.94 6.91
C GLY A 344 14.96 -10.78 7.91
N GLU A 345 15.32 -10.84 9.19
CA GLU A 345 14.41 -10.63 10.32
C GLU A 345 14.30 -9.13 10.65
N ILE A 346 13.24 -8.75 11.38
CA ILE A 346 13.07 -7.40 11.89
C ILE A 346 14.24 -7.05 12.82
N GLY A 347 14.88 -5.92 12.58
CA GLY A 347 16.03 -5.43 13.34
C GLY A 347 17.38 -6.06 12.97
N ALA A 348 17.41 -7.05 12.07
CA ALA A 348 18.65 -7.63 11.56
C ALA A 348 19.13 -6.95 10.28
N GLN A 349 20.44 -7.01 10.04
CA GLN A 349 21.04 -6.56 8.77
C GLN A 349 20.80 -7.63 7.69
N LYS A 350 20.33 -7.17 6.51
CA LYS A 350 20.24 -8.00 5.31
C LYS A 350 21.56 -7.96 4.55
N ASP A 351 21.91 -9.08 3.92
CA ASP A 351 23.10 -9.17 3.07
C ASP A 351 22.75 -8.93 1.59
N PHE A 352 23.18 -7.79 1.07
CA PHE A 352 23.01 -7.41 -0.34
C PHE A 352 24.27 -7.68 -1.18
N SER A 353 25.26 -8.39 -0.67
CA SER A 353 26.55 -8.62 -1.34
C SER A 353 26.40 -9.25 -2.73
N ALA A 354 25.53 -10.26 -2.88
CA ALA A 354 25.28 -10.92 -4.16
C ALA A 354 24.71 -9.94 -5.22
N LEU A 355 23.78 -9.09 -4.82
CA LEU A 355 23.19 -8.04 -5.65
C LEU A 355 24.25 -7.01 -6.09
N ILE A 356 25.09 -6.56 -5.14
CA ILE A 356 26.16 -5.59 -5.39
C ILE A 356 27.22 -6.19 -6.32
N GLU A 357 27.59 -7.45 -6.09
CA GLU A 357 28.59 -8.12 -6.95
C GLU A 357 28.08 -8.31 -8.37
N GLN A 358 26.81 -8.69 -8.55
CA GLN A 358 26.21 -8.75 -9.89
C GLN A 358 26.22 -7.37 -10.55
N ALA A 359 25.90 -6.30 -9.82
CA ALA A 359 25.89 -4.94 -10.38
C ALA A 359 27.24 -4.51 -10.96
N LYS A 360 28.35 -4.85 -10.30
CA LYS A 360 29.72 -4.50 -10.78
C LYS A 360 30.04 -5.05 -12.16
N HIS A 361 29.35 -6.10 -12.59
CA HIS A 361 29.55 -6.73 -13.90
C HIS A 361 28.54 -6.27 -14.95
N CYS A 362 27.64 -5.35 -14.60
CA CYS A 362 26.64 -4.80 -15.51
C CYS A 362 27.13 -3.51 -16.17
N SER A 363 26.52 -3.15 -17.30
CA SER A 363 26.69 -1.82 -17.90
C SER A 363 25.88 -0.77 -17.13
N ALA A 364 26.22 0.50 -17.32
CA ALA A 364 25.40 1.61 -16.82
C ALA A 364 23.97 1.55 -17.40
N PRO A 365 22.98 2.08 -16.68
CA PRO A 365 21.60 2.16 -17.18
C PRO A 365 21.50 2.96 -18.47
N GLU A 366 20.58 2.59 -19.34
CA GLU A 366 20.22 3.40 -20.51
C GLU A 366 19.39 4.60 -20.05
N GLU A 367 19.72 5.81 -20.51
CA GLU A 367 18.96 7.00 -20.16
C GLU A 367 17.57 6.96 -20.80
N LEU A 368 16.52 7.03 -19.98
CA LEU A 368 15.12 7.14 -20.41
C LEU A 368 14.67 8.58 -20.55
N GLU A 369 15.10 9.40 -19.61
CA GLU A 369 14.70 10.79 -19.41
C GLU A 369 15.87 11.59 -18.84
N HIS A 370 15.80 12.90 -18.92
CA HIS A 370 16.76 13.80 -18.29
C HIS A 370 16.03 15.00 -17.65
N GLY A 371 16.68 15.65 -16.71
CA GLY A 371 16.12 16.76 -15.96
C GLY A 371 15.84 16.41 -14.51
N GLU A 372 14.91 17.12 -13.91
CA GLU A 372 14.61 17.00 -12.49
C GLU A 372 13.10 17.05 -12.25
N ILE A 373 12.66 16.40 -11.19
CA ILE A 373 11.31 16.55 -10.61
C ILE A 373 11.43 17.08 -9.19
N ILE A 374 10.39 17.79 -8.72
CA ILE A 374 10.37 18.42 -7.40
C ILE A 374 9.35 17.71 -6.52
N GLY A 375 9.75 17.38 -5.28
CA GLY A 375 8.86 16.82 -4.26
C GLY A 375 9.36 17.12 -2.86
N GLY A 376 8.81 16.45 -1.84
CA GLY A 376 9.15 16.67 -0.44
C GLY A 376 8.22 17.65 0.28
N PHE A 377 7.01 17.83 -0.22
CA PHE A 377 5.98 18.68 0.38
C PHE A 377 5.13 17.91 1.41
N ALA A 378 5.77 17.18 2.34
CA ALA A 378 5.11 16.59 3.49
C ALA A 378 4.62 17.66 4.47
N HIS A 379 3.81 17.26 5.46
CA HIS A 379 3.12 18.20 6.34
C HIS A 379 4.07 19.20 7.03
N ASN A 380 5.21 18.76 7.54
CA ASN A 380 6.18 19.66 8.19
C ASN A 380 6.65 20.77 7.26
N GLN A 381 6.97 20.43 6.01
CA GLN A 381 7.44 21.40 5.01
C GLN A 381 6.30 22.34 4.55
N VAL A 382 5.09 21.82 4.34
CA VAL A 382 3.95 22.64 3.94
C VAL A 382 3.52 23.58 5.05
N LEU A 383 3.57 23.13 6.31
CA LEU A 383 3.28 23.97 7.47
C LEU A 383 4.32 25.08 7.67
N ALA A 384 5.58 24.85 7.31
CA ALA A 384 6.57 25.91 7.27
C ALA A 384 6.26 27.00 6.22
N LEU A 385 5.50 26.67 5.17
CA LEU A 385 5.02 27.58 4.14
C LEU A 385 3.60 28.11 4.42
N ALA A 386 3.01 27.81 5.59
CA ALA A 386 1.59 28.09 5.87
C ALA A 386 1.23 29.56 5.67
N SER A 387 2.05 30.52 6.11
CA SER A 387 1.78 31.94 5.95
C SER A 387 1.67 32.35 4.47
N GLN A 388 2.54 31.83 3.61
CA GLN A 388 2.52 32.10 2.16
C GLN A 388 1.27 31.46 1.51
N ILE A 389 0.92 30.24 1.92
CA ILE A 389 -0.26 29.53 1.40
C ILE A 389 -1.54 30.28 1.81
N VAL A 390 -1.66 30.69 3.07
CA VAL A 390 -2.81 31.45 3.57
C VAL A 390 -2.94 32.81 2.87
N GLU A 391 -1.83 33.52 2.64
CA GLU A 391 -1.84 34.77 1.87
C GLU A 391 -2.29 34.52 0.41
N ALA A 392 -1.78 33.47 -0.22
CA ALA A 392 -2.18 33.11 -1.59
C ALA A 392 -3.67 32.74 -1.70
N VAL A 393 -4.23 32.07 -0.67
CA VAL A 393 -5.67 31.76 -0.61
C VAL A 393 -6.48 33.03 -0.36
N ASN A 394 -6.11 33.87 0.60
CA ASN A 394 -6.82 35.09 0.96
C ASN A 394 -6.81 36.13 -0.17
N SER A 395 -5.72 36.22 -0.93
CA SER A 395 -5.61 37.08 -2.12
C SER A 395 -6.36 36.55 -3.36
N GLY A 396 -6.84 35.28 -3.31
CA GLY A 396 -7.47 34.60 -4.42
C GLY A 396 -6.48 34.10 -5.49
N ALA A 397 -5.18 34.15 -5.23
CA ALA A 397 -4.15 33.57 -6.10
C ALA A 397 -4.26 32.03 -6.15
N ILE A 398 -4.60 31.40 -5.01
CA ILE A 398 -5.00 29.99 -4.93
C ILE A 398 -6.48 29.96 -4.57
N LYS A 399 -7.30 29.40 -5.44
CA LYS A 399 -8.74 29.26 -5.21
C LYS A 399 -9.14 27.86 -4.74
N LYS A 400 -8.42 26.82 -5.19
CA LYS A 400 -8.72 25.45 -4.79
C LYS A 400 -7.46 24.59 -4.73
N PHE A 401 -7.48 23.66 -3.79
CA PHE A 401 -6.59 22.53 -3.76
C PHE A 401 -7.31 21.31 -4.31
N VAL A 402 -6.60 20.50 -5.09
CA VAL A 402 -7.10 19.27 -5.66
C VAL A 402 -6.25 18.13 -5.11
N VAL A 403 -6.82 17.30 -4.25
CA VAL A 403 -6.17 16.09 -3.80
C VAL A 403 -6.27 15.05 -4.91
N MET A 404 -5.21 14.92 -5.69
CA MET A 404 -5.01 13.90 -6.70
C MET A 404 -3.92 12.96 -6.16
N ALA A 405 -4.32 11.91 -5.46
CA ALA A 405 -3.40 11.03 -4.74
C ALA A 405 -3.76 9.56 -4.97
N GLY A 406 -2.91 8.66 -4.50
CA GLY A 406 -3.12 7.22 -4.51
C GLY A 406 -2.29 6.48 -5.55
N CYS A 407 -2.89 5.51 -6.23
CA CYS A 407 -2.18 4.56 -7.08
C CYS A 407 -2.22 4.94 -8.56
N ASP A 408 -1.28 4.40 -9.33
CA ASP A 408 -1.36 4.33 -10.79
C ASP A 408 -1.63 2.87 -11.23
N GLY A 409 -1.75 2.62 -12.54
CA GLY A 409 -2.00 1.30 -13.11
C GLY A 409 -2.01 1.32 -14.64
N ARG A 410 -2.25 0.12 -15.22
CA ARG A 410 -2.12 -0.12 -16.66
C ARG A 410 -3.29 0.37 -17.50
N ALA A 411 -4.47 0.56 -16.89
CA ALA A 411 -5.68 0.89 -17.63
C ALA A 411 -5.56 2.23 -18.36
N ASN A 412 -5.88 2.26 -19.65
CA ASN A 412 -5.85 3.48 -20.47
C ASN A 412 -6.77 4.59 -19.92
N SER A 413 -7.86 4.22 -19.24
CA SER A 413 -8.76 5.17 -18.57
C SER A 413 -8.05 6.04 -17.52
N ARG A 414 -6.87 5.63 -17.02
CA ARG A 414 -6.05 6.44 -16.11
C ARG A 414 -5.38 7.65 -16.78
N ASN A 415 -5.41 7.77 -18.10
CA ASN A 415 -5.00 8.99 -18.78
C ASN A 415 -5.89 10.19 -18.41
N TYR A 416 -7.12 9.93 -17.94
CA TYR A 416 -7.99 10.93 -17.32
C TYR A 416 -7.24 11.82 -16.32
N TYR A 417 -6.41 11.26 -15.43
CA TYR A 417 -5.67 12.04 -14.42
C TYR A 417 -4.64 12.99 -15.03
N THR A 418 -3.97 12.58 -16.10
CA THR A 418 -3.05 13.46 -16.85
C THR A 418 -3.80 14.60 -17.54
N ASP A 419 -4.91 14.28 -18.21
CA ASP A 419 -5.70 15.25 -18.96
C ASP A 419 -6.43 16.21 -18.00
N PHE A 420 -6.93 15.71 -16.88
CA PHE A 420 -7.51 16.52 -15.81
C PHE A 420 -6.48 17.51 -15.23
N ALA A 421 -5.26 17.05 -14.92
CA ALA A 421 -4.19 17.91 -14.40
C ALA A 421 -3.80 19.02 -15.40
N ARG A 422 -3.74 18.71 -16.70
CA ARG A 422 -3.48 19.69 -17.78
C ARG A 422 -4.57 20.73 -17.90
N ALA A 423 -5.82 20.32 -17.69
CA ALA A 423 -6.99 21.18 -17.86
C ALA A 423 -7.35 21.99 -16.60
N LEU A 424 -6.66 21.76 -15.48
CA LEU A 424 -6.89 22.48 -14.22
C LEU A 424 -6.73 24.00 -14.39
N PRO A 425 -7.61 24.81 -13.80
CA PRO A 425 -7.44 26.25 -13.72
C PRO A 425 -6.08 26.65 -13.16
N LYS A 426 -5.54 27.79 -13.59
CA LYS A 426 -4.21 28.25 -13.17
C LYS A 426 -4.12 28.61 -11.68
N ASP A 427 -5.25 28.84 -11.04
CA ASP A 427 -5.43 29.13 -9.63
C ASP A 427 -5.71 27.90 -8.77
N ALA A 428 -5.43 26.70 -9.32
CA ALA A 428 -5.55 25.42 -8.60
C ALA A 428 -4.18 24.78 -8.34
N VAL A 429 -4.02 24.16 -7.16
CA VAL A 429 -2.82 23.45 -6.72
C VAL A 429 -3.16 21.97 -6.48
N ILE A 430 -2.35 21.06 -7.00
CA ILE A 430 -2.47 19.62 -6.77
C ILE A 430 -1.71 19.25 -5.49
N LEU A 431 -2.39 18.57 -4.58
CA LEU A 431 -1.79 17.88 -3.43
C LEU A 431 -1.75 16.39 -3.76
N THR A 432 -0.58 15.77 -3.68
CA THR A 432 -0.43 14.36 -4.08
C THR A 432 0.45 13.55 -3.14
N ALA A 433 0.19 12.25 -3.11
CA ALA A 433 1.01 11.19 -2.51
C ALA A 433 0.74 9.88 -3.26
N GLY A 434 1.73 9.00 -3.34
CA GLY A 434 1.59 7.72 -4.05
C GLY A 434 1.90 7.78 -5.55
N CYS A 435 1.78 6.64 -6.24
CA CYS A 435 2.14 6.51 -7.66
C CYS A 435 1.30 7.36 -8.62
N ALA A 436 0.11 7.82 -8.22
CA ALA A 436 -0.72 8.69 -9.07
C ALA A 436 0.04 9.93 -9.56
N LYS A 437 1.01 10.42 -8.77
CA LYS A 437 1.88 11.55 -9.12
C LYS A 437 2.53 11.44 -10.49
N TYR A 438 2.87 10.24 -10.95
CA TYR A 438 3.53 10.03 -12.24
C TYR A 438 2.67 10.40 -13.45
N LYS A 439 1.37 10.61 -13.26
CA LYS A 439 0.47 11.14 -14.29
C LYS A 439 0.67 12.64 -14.54
N TYR A 440 1.30 13.38 -13.59
CA TYR A 440 1.39 14.85 -13.68
C TYR A 440 2.65 15.47 -13.08
N ASN A 441 3.49 14.75 -12.32
CA ASN A 441 4.68 15.33 -11.69
C ASN A 441 5.79 15.76 -12.67
N LYS A 442 5.71 15.28 -13.93
CA LYS A 442 6.60 15.69 -15.04
C LYS A 442 5.95 16.69 -15.98
N LEU A 443 4.71 17.14 -15.71
CA LEU A 443 4.06 18.20 -16.47
C LEU A 443 4.57 19.56 -16.00
N ASN A 444 4.86 20.46 -16.95
CA ASN A 444 5.18 21.85 -16.61
C ASN A 444 3.88 22.63 -16.34
N LEU A 445 3.36 22.52 -15.12
CA LEU A 445 2.15 23.24 -14.70
C LEU A 445 2.46 24.64 -14.14
N GLY A 446 3.74 24.98 -13.90
CA GLY A 446 4.18 26.24 -13.35
C GLY A 446 4.02 26.34 -11.83
N ASP A 447 4.02 27.58 -11.34
CA ASP A 447 3.87 27.91 -9.92
C ASP A 447 2.86 29.06 -9.71
N ILE A 448 2.49 29.28 -8.45
CA ILE A 448 1.69 30.42 -7.99
C ILE A 448 2.49 31.13 -6.90
N ASN A 449 3.03 32.31 -7.19
CA ASN A 449 3.85 33.08 -6.26
C ASN A 449 5.06 32.29 -5.69
N GLY A 450 5.68 31.45 -6.53
CA GLY A 450 6.79 30.56 -6.15
C GLY A 450 6.38 29.25 -5.50
N ILE A 451 5.09 29.00 -5.30
CA ILE A 451 4.57 27.71 -4.82
C ILE A 451 4.31 26.83 -6.04
N PRO A 452 4.98 25.69 -6.22
CA PRO A 452 4.71 24.78 -7.32
C PRO A 452 3.24 24.32 -7.32
N ARG A 453 2.67 24.16 -8.52
CA ARG A 453 1.28 23.69 -8.64
C ARG A 453 1.10 22.20 -8.41
N VAL A 454 2.18 21.45 -8.18
CA VAL A 454 2.15 20.04 -7.74
C VAL A 454 2.98 19.93 -6.46
N LEU A 455 2.32 19.63 -5.36
CA LEU A 455 2.92 19.44 -4.05
C LEU A 455 2.89 17.95 -3.71
N ASP A 456 4.02 17.27 -3.96
CA ASP A 456 4.18 15.85 -3.71
C ASP A 456 4.67 15.62 -2.27
N ALA A 457 3.82 15.04 -1.44
CA ALA A 457 4.10 14.74 -0.04
C ALA A 457 4.99 13.49 0.13
N GLY A 458 4.93 12.52 -0.79
CA GLY A 458 5.71 11.30 -0.64
C GLY A 458 5.05 10.01 -1.14
N GLN A 459 5.29 8.90 -0.45
CA GLN A 459 4.70 7.59 -0.72
C GLN A 459 3.19 7.58 -0.43
N CYS A 460 2.52 6.46 -0.72
CA CYS A 460 1.07 6.34 -0.46
C CYS A 460 0.69 6.51 1.02
N ASN A 461 1.55 6.09 1.97
CA ASN A 461 1.37 6.35 3.41
C ASN A 461 1.44 7.85 3.77
N ASP A 462 2.14 8.66 2.97
CA ASP A 462 2.21 10.12 3.17
C ASP A 462 0.90 10.84 2.78
N SER A 463 -0.14 10.08 2.41
CA SER A 463 -1.53 10.55 2.49
C SER A 463 -1.88 11.05 3.91
N TYR A 464 -1.19 10.55 4.94
CA TYR A 464 -1.23 11.11 6.29
C TYR A 464 -0.84 12.60 6.31
N SER A 465 0.24 12.97 5.62
CA SER A 465 0.64 14.38 5.49
C SER A 465 -0.46 15.24 4.87
N LEU A 466 -1.16 14.73 3.85
CA LEU A 466 -2.26 15.47 3.21
C LEU A 466 -3.43 15.69 4.19
N ALA A 467 -3.74 14.68 5.01
CA ALA A 467 -4.77 14.81 6.06
C ALA A 467 -4.36 15.82 7.14
N VAL A 468 -3.11 15.78 7.61
CA VAL A 468 -2.58 16.74 8.59
C VAL A 468 -2.62 18.16 8.05
N ILE A 469 -2.22 18.38 6.79
CA ILE A 469 -2.30 19.67 6.10
C ILE A 469 -3.75 20.18 6.07
N ALA A 470 -4.70 19.34 5.66
CA ALA A 470 -6.11 19.71 5.61
C ALA A 470 -6.68 20.08 6.99
N LEU A 471 -6.38 19.27 8.03
CA LEU A 471 -6.81 19.55 9.40
C LEU A 471 -6.21 20.87 9.92
N LYS A 472 -4.96 21.15 9.60
CA LYS A 472 -4.31 22.40 10.00
C LYS A 472 -4.85 23.61 9.25
N LEU A 473 -5.14 23.49 7.96
CA LEU A 473 -5.80 24.54 7.19
C LEU A 473 -7.22 24.82 7.75
N LYS A 474 -7.97 23.77 8.12
CA LYS A 474 -9.27 23.91 8.78
C LYS A 474 -9.15 24.77 10.06
N GLU A 475 -8.16 24.47 10.91
CA GLU A 475 -7.88 25.23 12.14
C GLU A 475 -7.52 26.70 11.84
N VAL A 476 -6.60 26.92 10.90
CA VAL A 476 -6.11 28.28 10.54
C VAL A 476 -7.22 29.14 9.94
N PHE A 477 -8.13 28.56 9.15
CA PHE A 477 -9.27 29.29 8.59
C PHE A 477 -10.48 29.38 9.54
N GLY A 478 -10.39 28.77 10.73
CA GLY A 478 -11.46 28.81 11.74
C GLY A 478 -12.74 28.09 11.30
N LEU A 479 -12.60 27.01 10.52
CA LEU A 479 -13.74 26.25 10.00
C LEU A 479 -14.14 25.12 10.98
N ASP A 480 -15.43 24.84 11.07
CA ASP A 480 -15.96 23.77 11.90
C ASP A 480 -15.93 22.40 11.17
N ASP A 481 -16.15 22.38 9.86
CA ASP A 481 -16.13 21.16 9.05
C ASP A 481 -14.94 21.17 8.08
N ILE A 482 -14.25 20.03 7.95
CA ILE A 482 -13.15 19.84 7.00
C ILE A 482 -13.63 19.98 5.53
N ASN A 483 -14.91 19.71 5.29
CA ASN A 483 -15.53 19.79 3.98
C ASN A 483 -15.82 21.24 3.52
N ASP A 484 -15.69 22.24 4.40
CA ASP A 484 -15.78 23.65 4.06
C ASP A 484 -14.46 24.21 3.49
N LEU A 485 -13.38 23.46 3.57
CA LEU A 485 -12.11 23.83 2.94
C LEU A 485 -12.26 23.90 1.40
N PRO A 486 -11.50 24.78 0.74
CA PRO A 486 -11.45 24.83 -0.72
C PRO A 486 -10.65 23.64 -1.31
N ILE A 487 -10.99 22.44 -0.87
CA ILE A 487 -10.34 21.18 -1.29
C ILE A 487 -11.37 20.32 -2.03
N VAL A 488 -10.95 19.72 -3.14
CA VAL A 488 -11.70 18.69 -3.84
C VAL A 488 -10.85 17.42 -3.95
N TYR A 489 -11.51 16.27 -3.94
CA TYR A 489 -10.84 14.96 -3.88
C TYR A 489 -11.11 14.19 -5.17
N ASN A 490 -10.04 13.93 -5.93
CA ASN A 490 -10.05 13.15 -7.18
C ASN A 490 -8.99 12.03 -7.07
N ILE A 491 -9.39 10.95 -6.38
CA ILE A 491 -8.48 9.91 -5.90
C ILE A 491 -8.39 8.77 -6.90
N ALA A 492 -7.15 8.34 -7.17
CA ALA A 492 -6.87 7.12 -7.93
C ALA A 492 -6.57 5.95 -6.99
N TRP A 493 -7.28 4.83 -7.12
CA TRP A 493 -7.00 3.66 -6.30
C TRP A 493 -6.57 2.45 -7.14
N TYR A 494 -5.88 1.50 -6.53
CA TYR A 494 -5.50 0.25 -7.18
C TYR A 494 -5.56 -0.94 -6.22
N GLU A 495 -4.97 -0.82 -5.03
CA GLU A 495 -4.80 -1.94 -4.11
C GLU A 495 -5.12 -1.57 -2.64
N GLN A 496 -4.85 -2.48 -1.71
CA GLN A 496 -5.37 -2.46 -0.35
C GLN A 496 -4.86 -1.31 0.52
N LYS A 497 -3.68 -0.75 0.22
CA LYS A 497 -3.22 0.47 0.91
C LYS A 497 -4.10 1.67 0.56
N ALA A 498 -4.61 1.75 -0.67
CA ALA A 498 -5.60 2.76 -1.01
C ALA A 498 -6.94 2.54 -0.30
N VAL A 499 -7.31 1.28 -0.03
CA VAL A 499 -8.54 0.99 0.75
C VAL A 499 -8.43 1.53 2.17
N ILE A 500 -7.32 1.27 2.88
CA ILE A 500 -7.17 1.79 4.26
C ILE A 500 -7.08 3.32 4.29
N VAL A 501 -6.47 3.96 3.29
CA VAL A 501 -6.46 5.43 3.16
C VAL A 501 -7.87 5.97 2.95
N LEU A 502 -8.67 5.35 2.08
CA LEU A 502 -10.07 5.73 1.89
C LEU A 502 -10.85 5.63 3.21
N LEU A 503 -10.77 4.49 3.90
CA LEU A 503 -11.44 4.31 5.19
C LEU A 503 -10.99 5.33 6.23
N ALA A 504 -9.70 5.69 6.25
CA ALA A 504 -9.17 6.74 7.12
C ALA A 504 -9.78 8.11 6.80
N LEU A 505 -9.93 8.48 5.53
CA LEU A 505 -10.59 9.72 5.12
C LEU A 505 -12.06 9.75 5.56
N LEU A 506 -12.79 8.64 5.41
CA LEU A 506 -14.18 8.53 5.87
C LEU A 506 -14.28 8.66 7.39
N ALA A 507 -13.36 8.04 8.13
CA ALA A 507 -13.31 8.16 9.60
C ALA A 507 -12.98 9.59 10.08
N LEU A 508 -12.23 10.37 9.28
CA LEU A 508 -11.99 11.80 9.53
C LEU A 508 -13.15 12.71 9.09
N GLY A 509 -14.24 12.14 8.56
CA GLY A 509 -15.41 12.87 8.12
C GLY A 509 -15.30 13.53 6.74
N VAL A 510 -14.29 13.16 5.95
CA VAL A 510 -14.13 13.67 4.57
C VAL A 510 -15.24 13.12 3.68
N LYS A 511 -15.84 13.99 2.87
CA LYS A 511 -16.95 13.70 1.98
C LYS A 511 -16.64 14.10 0.53
N ASN A 512 -17.55 13.72 -0.39
CA ASN A 512 -17.51 14.10 -1.80
C ASN A 512 -16.20 13.68 -2.51
N ILE A 513 -15.76 12.46 -2.26
CA ILE A 513 -14.56 11.89 -2.88
C ILE A 513 -14.93 11.27 -4.23
N HIS A 514 -14.32 11.74 -5.31
CA HIS A 514 -14.34 11.09 -6.62
C HIS A 514 -13.25 10.02 -6.64
N LEU A 515 -13.65 8.77 -6.82
CA LEU A 515 -12.79 7.59 -6.77
C LEU A 515 -12.73 6.90 -8.12
N GLY A 516 -11.54 6.77 -8.68
CA GLY A 516 -11.39 6.19 -10.00
C GLY A 516 -10.17 5.28 -10.17
N PRO A 517 -10.04 4.71 -11.38
CA PRO A 517 -10.89 4.89 -12.57
C PRO A 517 -12.23 4.14 -12.52
N THR A 518 -12.44 3.23 -11.58
CA THR A 518 -13.70 2.53 -11.32
C THR A 518 -13.94 2.46 -9.81
N LEU A 519 -15.17 2.30 -9.38
CA LEU A 519 -15.46 1.93 -8.00
C LEU A 519 -14.97 0.50 -7.71
N PRO A 520 -14.69 0.14 -6.44
CA PRO A 520 -14.23 -1.20 -6.08
C PRO A 520 -15.27 -2.29 -6.41
N ALA A 521 -14.82 -3.35 -7.10
CA ALA A 521 -15.67 -4.48 -7.48
C ALA A 521 -16.19 -5.31 -6.29
N PHE A 522 -15.58 -5.15 -5.12
CA PHE A 522 -16.00 -5.84 -3.89
C PHE A 522 -17.13 -5.11 -3.13
N LEU A 523 -17.56 -3.95 -3.61
CA LEU A 523 -18.71 -3.26 -3.04
C LEU A 523 -20.00 -3.84 -3.63
N SER A 524 -20.88 -4.36 -2.77
CA SER A 524 -22.23 -4.69 -3.19
C SER A 524 -23.02 -3.41 -3.54
N PRO A 525 -24.14 -3.52 -4.28
CA PRO A 525 -24.96 -2.35 -4.59
C PRO A 525 -25.43 -1.58 -3.34
N ASN A 526 -25.81 -2.31 -2.28
CA ASN A 526 -26.27 -1.69 -1.03
C ASN A 526 -25.12 -1.00 -0.28
N VAL A 527 -23.95 -1.63 -0.18
CA VAL A 527 -22.76 -1.03 0.45
C VAL A 527 -22.27 0.19 -0.36
N ALA A 528 -22.25 0.10 -1.68
CA ALA A 528 -21.93 1.25 -2.55
C ALA A 528 -22.92 2.40 -2.33
N LYS A 529 -24.24 2.09 -2.20
CA LYS A 529 -25.26 3.09 -1.90
C LYS A 529 -25.04 3.78 -0.55
N ILE A 530 -24.67 3.04 0.50
CA ILE A 530 -24.32 3.63 1.81
C ILE A 530 -23.16 4.60 1.66
N LEU A 531 -22.10 4.23 0.95
CA LEU A 531 -20.94 5.10 0.71
C LEU A 531 -21.32 6.37 -0.07
N THR A 532 -22.19 6.24 -1.08
CA THR A 532 -22.69 7.39 -1.86
C THR A 532 -23.57 8.30 -1.02
N ASP A 533 -24.58 7.74 -0.35
CA ASP A 533 -25.59 8.54 0.37
C ASP A 533 -25.02 9.22 1.63
N THR A 534 -24.10 8.54 2.33
CA THR A 534 -23.55 9.04 3.60
C THR A 534 -22.34 9.93 3.40
N PHE A 535 -21.46 9.56 2.47
CA PHE A 535 -20.16 10.21 2.30
C PHE A 535 -20.00 10.91 0.95
N GLY A 536 -20.95 10.82 0.04
CA GLY A 536 -20.85 11.41 -1.29
C GLY A 536 -19.76 10.79 -2.16
N ILE A 537 -19.43 9.50 -1.95
CA ILE A 537 -18.46 8.80 -2.81
C ILE A 537 -19.06 8.66 -4.21
N ALA A 538 -18.33 9.10 -5.22
CA ALA A 538 -18.73 9.00 -6.62
C ALA A 538 -17.60 8.43 -7.48
N GLY A 539 -17.93 7.85 -8.63
CA GLY A 539 -16.95 7.55 -9.67
C GLY A 539 -16.48 8.82 -10.39
N ILE A 540 -15.34 8.76 -11.07
CA ILE A 540 -14.92 9.84 -11.97
C ILE A 540 -15.82 9.88 -13.21
N GLY A 541 -16.07 11.10 -13.72
CA GLY A 541 -16.78 11.36 -14.97
C GLY A 541 -15.83 11.59 -16.15
N THR A 542 -16.24 12.45 -17.08
CA THR A 542 -15.31 13.01 -18.06
C THR A 542 -14.52 14.16 -17.42
N VAL A 543 -13.36 14.49 -18.00
CA VAL A 543 -12.55 15.64 -17.53
C VAL A 543 -13.37 16.92 -17.50
N GLU A 544 -14.20 17.15 -18.52
CA GLU A 544 -15.04 18.35 -18.64
C GLU A 544 -16.11 18.38 -17.55
N ASP A 545 -16.83 17.27 -17.33
CA ASP A 545 -17.88 17.18 -16.32
C ASP A 545 -17.33 17.38 -14.91
N ASP A 546 -16.20 16.75 -14.60
CA ASP A 546 -15.59 16.85 -13.28
C ASP A 546 -14.97 18.24 -13.03
N LEU A 547 -14.39 18.89 -14.06
CA LEU A 547 -13.96 20.28 -13.95
C LEU A 547 -15.14 21.23 -13.72
N LYS A 548 -16.25 21.00 -14.42
CA LYS A 548 -17.47 21.80 -14.21
C LYS A 548 -18.02 21.60 -12.80
N LEU A 549 -18.05 20.37 -12.31
CA LEU A 549 -18.50 20.05 -10.96
C LEU A 549 -17.61 20.69 -9.89
N PHE A 550 -16.30 20.57 -10.02
CA PHE A 550 -15.35 21.04 -9.00
C PHE A 550 -15.12 22.55 -9.03
N PHE A 551 -15.22 23.19 -10.19
CA PHE A 551 -14.85 24.60 -10.39
C PHE A 551 -16.01 25.49 -10.88
N GLY A 552 -17.15 24.92 -11.22
CA GLY A 552 -18.32 25.65 -11.70
C GLY A 552 -18.14 26.28 -13.11
N LYS A 553 -17.23 25.70 -13.92
CA LYS A 553 -16.87 26.23 -15.24
C LYS A 553 -17.31 25.33 -16.38
#